data_f1b8e25ce4bc8558bafff14ab0f9ac8b
#
_entry.id   f1b8e25ce4bc8558bafff14ab0f9ac8b
#
_cell.length_a   1.000
_cell.length_b   1.000
_cell.length_c   1.000
_cell.angle_alpha   90.00
_cell.angle_beta   90.00
_cell.angle_gamma   90.00
#
_symmetry.space_group_name_H-M   'P 1'
#
loop_
_entity.id
_entity.type
_entity.pdbx_description
1 polymer ?
#
loop_
_entity_poly.entity_id
_entity_poly.type
_entity_poly.pdbx_seq_one_letter_code
_entity_poly.pdbx_strand_id
1 'polypeptide(L)'
;MKKEKIFVSAYGCEPNKGSEIGVGWHWIVEMSKYFELWVMTRASNKQNIENYLMENPIKSEIHFVYFDLPGKLRFWKKGLRGVRLYYNLWQIFSDKLVKKTMIENNIGTYHLLTYGNAFWKASSYGTKQRFIWGPTGGMDTIPTEFSKRYGTKQRFLEFVRRWAVKTIRLNGGFQKKCKRADIIFCKTGNMYNAISDKYKNKAMVFTDVAVEKRDIDIKEIKRKSITKYVAAGRLDGWRGFDILIEAFNEALRENGNIVLEILGEGNDRKRLEKIIAKHGLGDKVSLTGKVGREVYEKKMEEADVVVNPNLKEGGVTVAFDSIAFGKPLICIDTGGYTRNFSHDSVCILSMQSSKLLIGELKKSILFLADSDNRKEMWKKILKEQEKLSWEQKGREIFNIIDKLL
;
A
#
# COMPACT_ATOMS: atom_id res chain seq x y z
N MET A 1 18.46 15.32 -24.83
CA MET A 1 17.49 14.48 -25.57
C MET A 1 16.10 14.91 -25.17
N LYS A 2 15.13 14.91 -26.10
CA LYS A 2 13.72 15.20 -25.79
C LYS A 2 13.17 14.05 -24.97
N LYS A 3 12.52 14.32 -23.82
CA LYS A 3 11.92 13.29 -22.99
C LYS A 3 10.77 12.60 -23.73
N GLU A 4 10.65 11.29 -23.57
CA GLU A 4 9.48 10.55 -24.04
C GLU A 4 8.22 10.96 -23.28
N LYS A 5 7.09 10.99 -24.01
CA LYS A 5 5.80 11.45 -23.52
C LYS A 5 4.94 10.29 -23.03
N ILE A 6 4.47 10.36 -21.78
CA ILE A 6 3.61 9.33 -21.18
C ILE A 6 2.33 9.97 -20.64
N PHE A 7 1.20 9.41 -21.04
CA PHE A 7 -0.08 9.72 -20.40
C PHE A 7 -0.30 8.80 -19.21
N VAL A 8 -0.51 9.37 -18.02
CA VAL A 8 -0.70 8.61 -16.78
C VAL A 8 -2.11 8.80 -16.23
N SER A 9 -2.87 7.71 -16.14
CA SER A 9 -4.16 7.69 -15.46
C SER A 9 -3.96 7.43 -13.97
N ALA A 10 -3.96 8.49 -13.16
CA ALA A 10 -3.68 8.49 -11.74
C ALA A 10 -4.88 9.02 -10.93
N TYR A 11 -5.95 8.22 -10.82
CA TYR A 11 -7.17 8.60 -10.09
C TYR A 11 -6.89 9.08 -8.66
N GLY A 12 -6.02 8.40 -7.93
CA GLY A 12 -5.50 8.81 -6.62
C GLY A 12 -4.10 9.40 -6.80
N CYS A 13 -4.00 10.72 -6.85
CA CYS A 13 -2.73 11.43 -6.98
C CYS A 13 -2.88 12.81 -6.33
N GLU A 14 -2.29 12.99 -5.14
CA GLU A 14 -2.38 14.23 -4.40
C GLU A 14 -1.22 14.33 -3.41
N PRO A 15 -0.53 15.49 -3.32
CA PRO A 15 0.57 15.71 -2.38
C PRO A 15 0.09 15.69 -0.94
N ASN A 16 0.99 15.43 0.00
CA ASN A 16 0.75 15.45 1.45
C ASN A 16 -0.40 14.51 1.90
N LYS A 17 -0.67 13.45 1.13
CA LYS A 17 -1.64 12.41 1.49
C LYS A 17 -0.93 11.08 1.72
N GLY A 18 -1.47 10.31 2.66
CA GLY A 18 -1.02 8.94 2.88
C GLY A 18 -1.69 7.93 1.92
N SER A 19 -1.27 6.65 2.05
CA SER A 19 -1.85 5.53 1.31
C SER A 19 -1.73 5.69 -0.22
N GLU A 20 -2.60 5.05 -0.98
CA GLU A 20 -2.54 4.99 -2.45
C GLU A 20 -2.55 6.36 -3.15
N ILE A 21 -3.13 7.38 -2.51
CA ILE A 21 -3.20 8.73 -3.08
C ILE A 21 -1.81 9.39 -3.07
N GLY A 22 -1.11 9.33 -1.95
CA GLY A 22 0.27 9.83 -1.83
C GLY A 22 1.26 9.00 -2.65
N VAL A 23 1.07 7.68 -2.68
CA VAL A 23 1.86 6.78 -3.54
C VAL A 23 1.77 7.21 -5.01
N GLY A 24 0.56 7.51 -5.50
CA GLY A 24 0.37 8.02 -6.86
C GLY A 24 1.12 9.32 -7.11
N TRP A 25 1.15 10.22 -6.13
CA TRP A 25 1.91 11.48 -6.21
C TRP A 25 3.42 11.22 -6.34
N HIS A 26 4.00 10.40 -5.46
CA HIS A 26 5.43 10.08 -5.51
C HIS A 26 5.84 9.41 -6.83
N TRP A 27 5.00 8.50 -7.36
CA TRP A 27 5.25 7.91 -8.69
C TRP A 27 5.34 8.98 -9.78
N ILE A 28 4.41 9.94 -9.80
CA ILE A 28 4.40 11.00 -10.79
C ILE A 28 5.65 11.90 -10.65
N VAL A 29 6.01 12.28 -9.43
CA VAL A 29 7.20 13.08 -9.17
C VAL A 29 8.47 12.36 -9.63
N GLU A 30 8.62 11.09 -9.29
CA GLU A 30 9.80 10.32 -9.70
C GLU A 30 9.86 10.09 -11.22
N MET A 31 8.74 9.70 -11.83
CA MET A 31 8.68 9.50 -13.29
C MET A 31 8.95 10.80 -14.07
N SER A 32 8.54 11.94 -13.57
CA SER A 32 8.72 13.24 -14.23
C SER A 32 10.20 13.65 -14.37
N LYS A 33 11.09 13.09 -13.56
CA LYS A 33 12.54 13.30 -13.70
C LYS A 33 13.06 12.78 -15.04
N TYR A 34 12.41 11.75 -15.59
CA TYR A 34 12.84 11.03 -16.79
C TYR A 34 11.93 11.22 -18.00
N PHE A 35 10.63 11.44 -17.78
CA PHE A 35 9.60 11.53 -18.82
C PHE A 35 8.86 12.86 -18.76
N GLU A 36 8.30 13.30 -19.88
CA GLU A 36 7.29 14.36 -19.93
C GLU A 36 5.91 13.74 -19.69
N LEU A 37 5.18 14.19 -18.66
CA LEU A 37 3.99 13.51 -18.18
C LEU A 37 2.70 14.29 -18.39
N TRP A 38 1.67 13.65 -18.94
CA TRP A 38 0.27 14.09 -18.89
C TRP A 38 -0.47 13.27 -17.84
N VAL A 39 -0.81 13.89 -16.72
CA VAL A 39 -1.35 13.19 -15.55
C VAL A 39 -2.82 13.47 -15.39
N MET A 40 -3.67 12.50 -15.72
CA MET A 40 -5.11 12.61 -15.47
C MET A 40 -5.44 12.18 -14.05
N THR A 41 -5.97 13.12 -13.27
CA THR A 41 -6.44 12.87 -11.90
C THR A 41 -7.81 13.50 -11.67
N ARG A 42 -8.36 13.30 -10.48
CA ARG A 42 -9.68 13.84 -10.12
C ARG A 42 -9.67 15.36 -10.05
N ALA A 43 -10.75 15.99 -10.54
CA ALA A 43 -10.91 17.44 -10.45
C ALA A 43 -10.92 17.93 -8.98
N SER A 44 -11.38 17.09 -8.04
CA SER A 44 -11.34 17.41 -6.60
C SER A 44 -9.93 17.52 -6.02
N ASN A 45 -8.91 17.02 -6.70
CA ASN A 45 -7.52 17.09 -6.23
C ASN A 45 -6.81 18.38 -6.72
N LYS A 46 -7.44 19.13 -7.66
CA LYS A 46 -6.85 20.28 -8.35
C LYS A 46 -6.27 21.28 -7.38
N GLN A 47 -7.08 21.81 -6.47
CA GLN A 47 -6.68 22.88 -5.56
C GLN A 47 -5.44 22.52 -4.73
N ASN A 48 -5.41 21.30 -4.15
CA ASN A 48 -4.27 20.87 -3.34
C ASN A 48 -3.00 20.67 -4.17
N ILE A 49 -3.15 20.18 -5.40
CA ILE A 49 -2.00 20.00 -6.32
C ILE A 49 -1.45 21.36 -6.72
N GLU A 50 -2.30 22.28 -7.14
CA GLU A 50 -1.85 23.60 -7.61
C GLU A 50 -1.25 24.43 -6.47
N ASN A 51 -1.87 24.42 -5.28
CA ASN A 51 -1.30 25.11 -4.09
C ASN A 51 0.08 24.53 -3.74
N TYR A 52 0.21 23.19 -3.71
CA TYR A 52 1.48 22.55 -3.42
C TYR A 52 2.57 22.93 -4.43
N LEU A 53 2.24 22.96 -5.72
CA LEU A 53 3.20 23.29 -6.78
C LEU A 53 3.61 24.78 -6.78
N MET A 54 2.75 25.68 -6.30
CA MET A 54 3.11 27.08 -6.08
C MET A 54 4.16 27.23 -4.98
N GLU A 55 4.02 26.47 -3.90
CA GLU A 55 4.94 26.50 -2.76
C GLU A 55 6.21 25.65 -3.01
N ASN A 56 6.08 24.57 -3.79
CA ASN A 56 7.10 23.59 -4.05
C ASN A 56 7.24 23.32 -5.56
N PRO A 57 7.83 24.23 -6.33
CA PRO A 57 7.92 24.09 -7.78
C PRO A 57 8.77 22.88 -8.17
N ILE A 58 8.21 22.02 -9.01
CA ILE A 58 8.90 20.86 -9.59
C ILE A 58 9.51 21.29 -10.91
N LYS A 59 10.83 21.09 -11.09
CA LYS A 59 11.55 21.46 -12.32
C LYS A 59 11.20 20.60 -13.54
N SER A 60 10.38 19.58 -13.37
CA SER A 60 10.02 18.62 -14.43
C SER A 60 8.72 19.00 -15.12
N GLU A 61 8.55 18.57 -16.36
CA GLU A 61 7.35 18.84 -17.18
C GLU A 61 6.21 17.87 -16.80
N ILE A 62 5.24 18.38 -16.03
CA ILE A 62 4.03 17.64 -15.65
C ILE A 62 2.82 18.47 -16.07
N HIS A 63 2.00 17.91 -16.96
CA HIS A 63 0.75 18.50 -17.43
C HIS A 63 -0.43 17.82 -16.77
N PHE A 64 -1.12 18.48 -15.82
CA PHE A 64 -2.27 17.91 -15.14
C PHE A 64 -3.55 18.06 -15.98
N VAL A 65 -4.28 16.95 -16.12
CA VAL A 65 -5.58 16.85 -16.74
C VAL A 65 -6.60 16.51 -15.67
N TYR A 66 -7.45 17.44 -15.31
CA TYR A 66 -8.44 17.26 -14.24
C TYR A 66 -9.77 16.80 -14.79
N PHE A 67 -10.26 15.66 -14.29
CA PHE A 67 -11.53 15.08 -14.72
C PHE A 67 -12.35 14.53 -13.57
N ASP A 68 -13.63 14.83 -13.55
CA ASP A 68 -14.63 14.16 -12.70
C ASP A 68 -15.94 13.99 -13.46
N LEU A 69 -16.77 13.06 -13.00
CA LEU A 69 -18.11 12.88 -13.55
C LEU A 69 -18.98 14.11 -13.27
N PRO A 70 -19.93 14.46 -14.15
CA PRO A 70 -20.93 15.49 -13.90
C PRO A 70 -21.64 15.30 -12.56
N GLY A 71 -22.02 16.40 -11.90
CA GLY A 71 -22.64 16.37 -10.57
C GLY A 71 -23.82 15.41 -10.45
N LYS A 72 -24.66 15.35 -11.48
CA LYS A 72 -25.83 14.44 -11.59
C LYS A 72 -25.46 12.96 -11.55
N LEU A 73 -24.23 12.59 -11.90
CA LEU A 73 -23.75 11.21 -11.90
C LEU A 73 -22.92 10.84 -10.66
N ARG A 74 -22.78 11.74 -9.70
CA ARG A 74 -21.95 11.52 -8.48
C ARG A 74 -22.69 11.72 -7.15
N PHE A 75 -24.00 12.06 -7.16
CA PHE A 75 -24.78 12.36 -5.94
C PHE A 75 -24.81 11.21 -4.92
N TRP A 76 -24.73 9.97 -5.39
CA TRP A 76 -24.73 8.74 -4.58
C TRP A 76 -23.36 8.42 -3.95
N LYS A 77 -22.28 9.06 -4.42
CA LYS A 77 -20.94 8.85 -3.90
C LYS A 77 -20.68 9.74 -2.67
N LYS A 78 -20.62 9.13 -1.48
CA LYS A 78 -20.28 9.82 -0.22
C LYS A 78 -19.03 9.21 0.41
N GLY A 79 -17.95 9.99 0.54
CA GLY A 79 -16.67 9.52 1.10
C GLY A 79 -16.13 8.29 0.36
N LEU A 80 -15.90 7.19 1.09
CA LEU A 80 -15.45 5.90 0.55
C LEU A 80 -16.61 5.04 0.01
N ARG A 81 -17.87 5.40 0.31
CA ARG A 81 -19.03 4.65 -0.19
C ARG A 81 -19.14 4.83 -1.69
N GLY A 82 -19.28 3.71 -2.40
CA GLY A 82 -19.44 3.70 -3.86
C GLY A 82 -18.18 4.00 -4.67
N VAL A 83 -17.00 4.17 -4.04
CA VAL A 83 -15.77 4.53 -4.74
C VAL A 83 -15.42 3.59 -5.89
N ARG A 84 -15.68 2.28 -5.74
CA ARG A 84 -15.38 1.27 -6.78
C ARG A 84 -16.23 1.49 -8.05
N LEU A 85 -17.53 1.70 -7.89
CA LEU A 85 -18.41 1.99 -9.02
C LEU A 85 -18.04 3.32 -9.66
N TYR A 86 -17.82 4.35 -8.83
CA TYR A 86 -17.41 5.67 -9.31
C TYR A 86 -16.10 5.59 -10.13
N TYR A 87 -15.08 4.89 -9.66
CA TYR A 87 -13.83 4.69 -10.40
C TYR A 87 -14.07 4.04 -11.76
N ASN A 88 -14.87 2.97 -11.82
CA ASN A 88 -15.15 2.31 -13.10
C ASN A 88 -15.87 3.23 -14.10
N LEU A 89 -16.83 4.03 -13.62
CA LEU A 89 -17.51 5.04 -14.44
C LEU A 89 -16.53 6.15 -14.85
N TRP A 90 -15.68 6.61 -13.93
CA TRP A 90 -14.66 7.61 -14.21
C TRP A 90 -13.71 7.16 -15.33
N GLN A 91 -13.28 5.91 -15.34
CA GLN A 91 -12.45 5.34 -16.40
C GLN A 91 -13.21 5.25 -17.75
N ILE A 92 -14.49 4.92 -17.73
CA ILE A 92 -15.30 4.82 -18.95
C ILE A 92 -15.55 6.21 -19.55
N PHE A 93 -15.97 7.17 -18.73
CA PHE A 93 -16.33 8.50 -19.20
C PHE A 93 -15.12 9.37 -19.58
N SER A 94 -13.96 9.11 -19.00
CA SER A 94 -12.71 9.81 -19.35
C SER A 94 -12.09 9.32 -20.68
N ASP A 95 -12.52 8.20 -21.23
CA ASP A 95 -11.89 7.58 -22.42
C ASP A 95 -11.74 8.53 -23.62
N LYS A 96 -12.78 9.34 -23.91
CA LYS A 96 -12.70 10.34 -24.99
C LYS A 96 -11.66 11.42 -24.70
N LEU A 97 -11.61 11.92 -23.47
CA LEU A 97 -10.64 12.93 -23.05
C LEU A 97 -9.20 12.40 -23.14
N VAL A 98 -8.99 11.17 -22.65
CA VAL A 98 -7.67 10.50 -22.72
C VAL A 98 -7.21 10.40 -24.18
N LYS A 99 -8.05 9.86 -25.07
CA LYS A 99 -7.71 9.72 -26.51
C LYS A 99 -7.44 11.06 -27.17
N LYS A 100 -8.26 12.07 -26.92
CA LYS A 100 -8.07 13.42 -27.43
C LYS A 100 -6.73 13.99 -26.98
N THR A 101 -6.45 13.99 -25.68
CA THR A 101 -5.20 14.52 -25.13
C THR A 101 -3.97 13.80 -25.69
N MET A 102 -4.02 12.46 -25.82
CA MET A 102 -2.92 11.68 -26.37
C MET A 102 -2.64 12.01 -27.83
N ILE A 103 -3.67 12.19 -28.67
CA ILE A 103 -3.53 12.55 -30.09
C ILE A 103 -2.98 13.97 -30.22
N GLU A 104 -3.59 14.96 -29.54
CA GLU A 104 -3.18 16.38 -29.63
C GLU A 104 -1.74 16.63 -29.20
N ASN A 105 -1.23 15.83 -28.25
CA ASN A 105 0.13 15.98 -27.72
C ASN A 105 1.12 14.95 -28.27
N ASN A 106 0.68 14.12 -29.24
CA ASN A 106 1.51 13.06 -29.84
C ASN A 106 2.12 12.11 -28.80
N ILE A 107 1.27 11.58 -27.89
CA ILE A 107 1.67 10.70 -26.79
C ILE A 107 1.53 9.23 -27.21
N GLY A 108 2.63 8.50 -27.23
CA GLY A 108 2.70 7.12 -27.67
C GLY A 108 2.45 6.08 -26.58
N THR A 109 2.48 6.47 -25.31
CA THR A 109 2.41 5.54 -24.15
C THR A 109 1.33 5.93 -23.17
N TYR A 110 0.50 4.96 -22.75
CA TYR A 110 -0.53 5.09 -21.72
C TYR A 110 -0.19 4.24 -20.50
N HIS A 111 -0.16 4.82 -19.32
CA HIS A 111 0.09 4.14 -18.05
C HIS A 111 -1.13 4.23 -17.12
N LEU A 112 -1.71 3.09 -16.75
CA LEU A 112 -2.74 3.00 -15.72
C LEU A 112 -2.08 2.75 -14.37
N LEU A 113 -1.90 3.79 -13.56
CA LEU A 113 -1.05 3.78 -12.38
C LEU A 113 -1.80 3.44 -11.09
N THR A 114 -2.75 4.29 -10.65
CA THR A 114 -3.36 4.15 -9.33
C THR A 114 -4.74 3.50 -9.38
N TYR A 115 -5.22 3.04 -8.21
CA TYR A 115 -6.43 2.22 -8.09
C TYR A 115 -6.34 0.95 -8.94
N GLY A 116 -5.09 0.46 -9.10
CA GLY A 116 -4.77 -0.74 -9.86
C GLY A 116 -5.37 -1.99 -9.23
N ASN A 117 -6.55 -2.38 -9.68
CA ASN A 117 -7.19 -3.64 -9.28
C ASN A 117 -7.53 -4.46 -10.53
N ALA A 118 -7.21 -5.74 -10.50
CA ALA A 118 -7.37 -6.64 -11.64
C ALA A 118 -8.80 -6.70 -12.20
N PHE A 119 -9.81 -6.51 -11.35
CA PHE A 119 -11.23 -6.55 -11.75
C PHE A 119 -11.77 -5.23 -12.31
N TRP A 120 -11.02 -4.11 -12.15
CA TRP A 120 -11.55 -2.79 -12.48
C TRP A 120 -11.25 -2.38 -13.91
N LYS A 121 -12.02 -1.40 -14.39
CA LYS A 121 -11.90 -0.88 -15.75
C LYS A 121 -10.60 -0.05 -15.92
N ALA A 122 -10.18 0.07 -17.17
CA ALA A 122 -9.16 0.99 -17.64
C ALA A 122 -9.67 1.71 -18.87
N SER A 123 -9.41 3.01 -19.00
CA SER A 123 -9.64 3.78 -20.22
C SER A 123 -8.50 3.51 -21.23
N SER A 124 -8.80 3.70 -22.50
CA SER A 124 -7.82 3.77 -23.63
C SER A 124 -6.87 2.57 -23.82
N TYR A 125 -6.95 1.51 -23.04
CA TYR A 125 -6.10 0.33 -23.22
C TYR A 125 -6.37 -0.47 -24.50
N GLY A 126 -7.38 -0.10 -25.26
CA GLY A 126 -7.74 -0.69 -26.56
C GLY A 126 -7.14 0.06 -27.77
N THR A 127 -6.37 1.12 -27.54
CA THR A 127 -5.71 1.90 -28.61
C THR A 127 -4.46 1.21 -29.16
N LYS A 128 -3.82 1.76 -30.19
CA LYS A 128 -2.56 1.26 -30.74
C LYS A 128 -1.33 1.67 -29.92
N GLN A 129 -1.48 2.61 -28.97
CA GLN A 129 -0.38 3.09 -28.11
C GLN A 129 0.12 1.98 -27.19
N ARG A 130 1.36 2.10 -26.73
CA ARG A 130 1.92 1.22 -25.69
C ARG A 130 1.09 1.34 -24.42
N PHE A 131 0.89 0.23 -23.71
CA PHE A 131 0.09 0.19 -22.49
C PHE A 131 0.87 -0.40 -21.32
N ILE A 132 1.10 0.41 -20.30
CA ILE A 132 1.68 0.00 -19.01
C ILE A 132 0.53 -0.16 -18.01
N TRP A 133 0.39 -1.34 -17.44
CA TRP A 133 -0.64 -1.65 -16.47
C TRP A 133 -0.09 -1.90 -15.09
N GLY A 134 -0.43 -1.03 -14.16
CA GLY A 134 -0.09 -1.21 -12.74
C GLY A 134 0.85 -0.15 -12.15
N PRO A 135 1.24 -0.36 -10.91
CA PRO A 135 1.13 -1.59 -10.09
C PRO A 135 -0.31 -1.99 -9.79
N THR A 136 -0.66 -3.21 -10.17
CA THR A 136 -2.01 -3.76 -10.00
C THR A 136 -2.02 -4.92 -9.01
N GLY A 137 -3.11 -5.05 -8.26
CA GLY A 137 -3.31 -6.10 -7.26
C GLY A 137 -4.74 -6.61 -7.24
N GLY A 138 -5.19 -7.06 -6.08
CA GLY A 138 -6.57 -7.53 -5.89
C GLY A 138 -6.71 -9.05 -5.93
N MET A 139 -5.60 -9.80 -6.08
CA MET A 139 -5.60 -11.27 -6.09
C MET A 139 -5.31 -11.89 -4.72
N ASP A 140 -5.11 -11.09 -3.70
CA ASP A 140 -4.77 -11.59 -2.37
C ASP A 140 -6.04 -11.95 -1.59
N THR A 141 -6.00 -13.09 -0.94
CA THR A 141 -7.08 -13.63 -0.11
C THR A 141 -6.55 -14.02 1.25
N ILE A 142 -7.40 -13.98 2.27
CA ILE A 142 -7.06 -14.47 3.61
C ILE A 142 -7.11 -16.00 3.57
N PRO A 143 -6.14 -16.73 4.16
CA PRO A 143 -6.24 -18.16 4.33
C PRO A 143 -7.53 -18.56 5.07
N THR A 144 -8.10 -19.71 4.69
CA THR A 144 -9.43 -20.14 5.18
C THR A 144 -9.48 -20.26 6.69
N GLU A 145 -8.41 -20.69 7.32
CA GLU A 145 -8.31 -20.82 8.77
C GLU A 145 -8.56 -19.49 9.48
N PHE A 146 -7.90 -18.43 9.04
CA PHE A 146 -8.07 -17.10 9.65
C PHE A 146 -9.47 -16.52 9.42
N SER A 147 -10.10 -16.85 8.29
CA SER A 147 -11.45 -16.37 8.02
C SER A 147 -12.50 -16.90 8.99
N LYS A 148 -12.23 -18.03 9.68
CA LYS A 148 -13.11 -18.59 10.73
C LYS A 148 -13.21 -17.68 11.97
N ARG A 149 -12.23 -16.81 12.19
CA ARG A 149 -12.19 -15.85 13.31
C ARG A 149 -13.17 -14.68 13.13
N TYR A 150 -13.81 -14.54 11.97
CA TYR A 150 -14.68 -13.43 11.63
C TYR A 150 -16.17 -13.82 11.70
N GLY A 151 -17.03 -12.80 11.82
CA GLY A 151 -18.46 -12.98 11.74
C GLY A 151 -18.94 -13.52 10.38
N THR A 152 -20.13 -14.10 10.35
CA THR A 152 -20.70 -14.80 9.18
C THR A 152 -20.71 -13.97 7.90
N LYS A 153 -21.09 -12.69 7.99
CA LYS A 153 -21.09 -11.74 6.85
C LYS A 153 -19.69 -11.60 6.22
N GLN A 154 -18.66 -11.45 7.04
CA GLN A 154 -17.29 -11.27 6.54
C GLN A 154 -16.73 -12.59 5.97
N ARG A 155 -17.06 -13.72 6.60
CA ARG A 155 -16.72 -15.05 6.07
C ARG A 155 -17.32 -15.28 4.69
N PHE A 156 -18.59 -14.92 4.49
CA PHE A 156 -19.24 -15.00 3.19
C PHE A 156 -18.58 -14.09 2.14
N LEU A 157 -18.25 -12.86 2.50
CA LEU A 157 -17.54 -11.95 1.59
C LEU A 157 -16.16 -12.48 1.18
N GLU A 158 -15.42 -13.08 2.12
CA GLU A 158 -14.10 -13.69 1.78
C GLU A 158 -14.28 -14.99 0.97
N PHE A 159 -15.36 -15.73 1.14
CA PHE A 159 -15.68 -16.86 0.27
C PHE A 159 -15.95 -16.41 -1.16
N VAL A 160 -16.81 -15.41 -1.37
CA VAL A 160 -17.08 -14.83 -2.69
C VAL A 160 -15.80 -14.27 -3.32
N ARG A 161 -14.97 -13.59 -2.53
CA ARG A 161 -13.69 -13.07 -2.99
C ARG A 161 -12.75 -14.19 -3.46
N ARG A 162 -12.60 -15.27 -2.69
CA ARG A 162 -11.79 -16.42 -3.09
C ARG A 162 -12.27 -17.04 -4.39
N TRP A 163 -13.59 -17.19 -4.53
CA TRP A 163 -14.17 -17.69 -5.78
C TRP A 163 -13.84 -16.78 -6.96
N ALA A 164 -14.06 -15.46 -6.83
CA ALA A 164 -13.74 -14.49 -7.86
C ALA A 164 -12.24 -14.49 -8.23
N VAL A 165 -11.34 -14.59 -7.25
CA VAL A 165 -9.90 -14.68 -7.50
C VAL A 165 -9.54 -15.98 -8.23
N LYS A 166 -10.10 -17.11 -7.80
CA LYS A 166 -9.86 -18.40 -8.45
C LYS A 166 -10.31 -18.44 -9.91
N THR A 167 -11.40 -17.72 -10.22
CA THR A 167 -11.99 -17.68 -11.58
C THR A 167 -11.54 -16.49 -12.42
N ILE A 168 -10.56 -15.68 -11.94
CA ILE A 168 -10.15 -14.44 -12.64
C ILE A 168 -9.68 -14.69 -14.08
N ARG A 169 -9.06 -15.84 -14.34
CA ARG A 169 -8.61 -16.22 -15.70
C ARG A 169 -9.75 -16.38 -16.68
N LEU A 170 -10.99 -16.55 -16.23
CA LEU A 170 -12.20 -16.58 -17.05
C LEU A 170 -12.78 -15.17 -17.29
N ASN A 171 -12.27 -14.15 -16.58
CA ASN A 171 -12.75 -12.77 -16.73
C ASN A 171 -12.22 -12.14 -18.02
N GLY A 172 -13.09 -11.92 -18.99
CA GLY A 172 -12.72 -11.36 -20.29
C GLY A 172 -12.05 -9.98 -20.21
N GLY A 173 -12.48 -9.11 -19.28
CA GLY A 173 -11.86 -7.81 -19.06
C GLY A 173 -10.44 -7.91 -18.53
N PHE A 174 -10.17 -8.86 -17.62
CA PHE A 174 -8.83 -9.17 -17.14
C PHE A 174 -7.93 -9.68 -18.28
N GLN A 175 -8.42 -10.70 -19.03
CA GLN A 175 -7.65 -11.27 -20.12
C GLN A 175 -7.35 -10.24 -21.22
N LYS A 176 -8.30 -9.35 -21.53
CA LYS A 176 -8.09 -8.29 -22.51
C LYS A 176 -7.00 -7.32 -22.06
N LYS A 177 -6.94 -6.94 -20.77
CA LYS A 177 -5.84 -6.13 -20.23
C LYS A 177 -4.51 -6.86 -20.28
N CYS A 178 -4.45 -8.12 -19.86
CA CYS A 178 -3.24 -8.93 -19.95
C CYS A 178 -2.72 -9.05 -21.39
N LYS A 179 -3.61 -9.28 -22.35
CA LYS A 179 -3.25 -9.35 -23.78
C LYS A 179 -2.69 -8.04 -24.29
N ARG A 180 -3.33 -6.92 -23.93
CA ARG A 180 -3.02 -5.59 -24.48
C ARG A 180 -1.83 -4.91 -23.83
N ALA A 181 -1.57 -5.15 -22.55
CA ALA A 181 -0.47 -4.56 -21.84
C ALA A 181 0.88 -4.97 -22.43
N ASP A 182 1.82 -4.06 -22.50
CA ASP A 182 3.21 -4.26 -22.88
C ASP A 182 4.07 -4.49 -21.63
N ILE A 183 3.75 -3.82 -20.51
CA ILE A 183 4.31 -4.08 -19.18
C ILE A 183 3.15 -4.28 -18.19
N ILE A 184 3.29 -5.25 -17.27
CA ILE A 184 2.35 -5.48 -16.17
C ILE A 184 3.13 -5.47 -14.86
N PHE A 185 2.98 -4.39 -14.08
CA PHE A 185 3.49 -4.35 -12.72
C PHE A 185 2.49 -5.00 -11.76
N CYS A 186 2.89 -6.06 -11.09
CA CYS A 186 2.07 -6.82 -10.15
C CYS A 186 2.47 -6.47 -8.71
N LYS A 187 1.53 -5.98 -7.88
CA LYS A 187 1.83 -5.65 -6.47
C LYS A 187 2.29 -6.87 -5.66
N THR A 188 1.83 -8.07 -6.05
CA THR A 188 2.07 -9.32 -5.29
C THR A 188 2.37 -10.50 -6.20
N GLY A 189 3.00 -11.53 -5.63
CA GLY A 189 3.17 -12.82 -6.29
C GLY A 189 1.84 -13.47 -6.68
N ASN A 190 0.78 -13.29 -5.89
CA ASN A 190 -0.56 -13.79 -6.21
C ASN A 190 -1.12 -13.13 -7.47
N MET A 191 -0.89 -11.82 -7.64
CA MET A 191 -1.27 -11.12 -8.87
C MET A 191 -0.47 -11.63 -10.08
N TYR A 192 0.85 -11.80 -9.93
CA TYR A 192 1.70 -12.36 -10.98
C TYR A 192 1.25 -13.78 -11.37
N ASN A 193 0.97 -14.64 -10.40
CA ASN A 193 0.52 -16.00 -10.61
C ASN A 193 -0.89 -16.10 -11.25
N ALA A 194 -1.72 -15.08 -11.09
CA ALA A 194 -3.03 -15.01 -11.74
C ALA A 194 -2.91 -14.79 -13.26
N ILE A 195 -1.82 -14.20 -13.74
CA ILE A 195 -1.57 -13.95 -15.16
C ILE A 195 -1.28 -15.29 -15.86
N SER A 196 -1.90 -15.48 -17.04
CA SER A 196 -1.68 -16.66 -17.86
C SER A 196 -0.23 -16.71 -18.37
N ASP A 197 0.35 -17.91 -18.50
CA ASP A 197 1.78 -18.11 -18.82
C ASP A 197 2.21 -17.41 -20.13
N LYS A 198 1.31 -17.37 -21.11
CA LYS A 198 1.52 -16.65 -22.38
C LYS A 198 1.75 -15.13 -22.26
N TYR A 199 1.49 -14.55 -21.08
CA TYR A 199 1.67 -13.11 -20.83
C TYR A 199 2.67 -12.83 -19.69
N LYS A 200 3.27 -13.86 -19.07
CA LYS A 200 4.20 -13.70 -17.95
C LYS A 200 5.52 -13.03 -18.34
N ASN A 201 5.92 -13.14 -19.59
CA ASN A 201 7.14 -12.50 -20.10
C ASN A 201 7.14 -10.96 -20.00
N LYS A 202 5.97 -10.35 -19.90
CA LYS A 202 5.77 -8.90 -19.75
C LYS A 202 5.24 -8.50 -18.38
N ALA A 203 5.18 -9.43 -17.44
CA ALA A 203 4.73 -9.22 -16.08
C ALA A 203 5.87 -9.36 -15.08
N MET A 204 5.88 -8.55 -14.05
CA MET A 204 6.84 -8.61 -12.95
C MET A 204 6.19 -8.24 -11.63
N VAL A 205 6.71 -8.80 -10.54
CA VAL A 205 6.32 -8.36 -9.18
C VAL A 205 7.04 -7.07 -8.87
N PHE A 206 6.28 -6.02 -8.62
CA PHE A 206 6.80 -4.68 -8.36
C PHE A 206 5.91 -3.94 -7.38
N THR A 207 6.44 -3.60 -6.21
CA THR A 207 5.69 -2.86 -5.18
C THR A 207 5.43 -1.43 -5.63
N ASP A 208 4.28 -0.87 -5.24
CA ASP A 208 3.92 0.51 -5.55
C ASP A 208 4.49 1.53 -4.56
N VAL A 209 4.97 1.11 -3.41
CA VAL A 209 5.48 1.96 -2.33
C VAL A 209 7.00 1.95 -2.27
N ALA A 210 7.57 3.05 -1.82
CA ALA A 210 8.98 3.20 -1.49
C ALA A 210 9.13 4.00 -0.18
N VAL A 211 10.35 4.06 0.35
CA VAL A 211 10.69 4.78 1.56
C VAL A 211 10.86 6.27 1.25
N GLU A 212 10.15 7.12 2.00
CA GLU A 212 10.44 8.55 2.07
C GLU A 212 11.61 8.74 3.05
N LYS A 213 12.80 9.03 2.53
CA LYS A 213 13.99 9.19 3.36
C LYS A 213 13.79 10.26 4.42
N ARG A 214 14.22 9.99 5.62
CA ARG A 214 14.26 10.91 6.75
C ARG A 214 15.64 10.90 7.38
N ASP A 215 16.10 12.06 7.81
CA ASP A 215 17.31 12.16 8.63
C ASP A 215 16.98 11.63 10.03
N ILE A 216 17.65 10.54 10.40
CA ILE A 216 17.43 9.90 11.70
C ILE A 216 18.69 10.07 12.53
N ASP A 217 18.58 10.74 13.68
CA ASP A 217 19.69 10.85 14.61
C ASP A 217 19.88 9.53 15.38
N ILE A 218 21.04 8.92 15.15
CA ILE A 218 21.47 7.65 15.76
C ILE A 218 21.57 7.73 17.28
N LYS A 219 21.80 8.91 17.83
CA LYS A 219 22.08 9.09 19.27
C LYS A 219 20.88 8.93 20.19
N GLU A 220 19.65 8.87 19.64
CA GLU A 220 18.41 8.93 20.42
C GLU A 220 17.79 7.59 20.84
N ILE A 221 18.37 6.43 20.56
CA ILE A 221 17.82 5.18 21.12
C ILE A 221 18.17 5.10 22.61
N LYS A 222 17.43 5.85 23.41
CA LYS A 222 17.54 5.79 24.89
C LYS A 222 16.95 4.46 25.37
N ARG A 223 17.61 3.87 26.38
CA ARG A 223 16.98 2.77 27.15
C ARG A 223 15.76 3.35 27.85
N LYS A 224 14.57 2.97 27.41
CA LYS A 224 13.32 3.31 28.07
C LYS A 224 12.91 2.16 28.99
N SER A 225 12.28 2.49 30.09
CA SER A 225 11.70 1.50 31.01
C SER A 225 10.55 0.71 30.38
N ILE A 226 9.84 1.30 29.43
CA ILE A 226 8.70 0.70 28.72
C ILE A 226 8.96 0.75 27.22
N THR A 227 8.80 -0.40 26.53
CA THR A 227 8.89 -0.49 25.07
C THR A 227 7.50 -0.25 24.44
N LYS A 228 7.41 0.73 23.55
CA LYS A 228 6.18 1.13 22.87
C LYS A 228 6.08 0.50 21.49
N TYR A 229 5.07 -0.34 21.30
CA TYR A 229 4.68 -0.94 20.02
C TYR A 229 3.57 -0.11 19.37
N VAL A 230 3.68 0.16 18.07
CA VAL A 230 2.66 0.86 17.30
C VAL A 230 2.24 -0.02 16.12
N ALA A 231 0.93 -0.13 15.92
CA ALA A 231 0.36 -0.72 14.72
C ALA A 231 -0.65 0.26 14.12
N ALA A 232 -0.76 0.33 12.80
CA ALA A 232 -1.66 1.28 12.17
C ALA A 232 -2.42 0.68 10.98
N GLY A 233 -3.67 1.10 10.84
CA GLY A 233 -4.49 0.71 9.71
C GLY A 233 -5.98 0.71 10.02
N ARG A 234 -6.78 0.51 8.98
CA ARG A 234 -8.22 0.40 9.14
C ARG A 234 -8.56 -0.86 9.93
N LEU A 235 -9.38 -0.76 10.98
CA LEU A 235 -9.77 -1.89 11.82
C LEU A 235 -10.75 -2.82 11.07
N ASP A 236 -10.18 -3.60 10.15
CA ASP A 236 -10.88 -4.67 9.43
C ASP A 236 -10.27 -6.02 9.87
N GLY A 237 -11.06 -7.09 9.96
CA GLY A 237 -10.60 -8.38 10.47
C GLY A 237 -9.32 -8.91 9.77
N TRP A 238 -9.20 -8.73 8.45
CA TRP A 238 -8.02 -9.17 7.70
C TRP A 238 -6.72 -8.44 8.05
N ARG A 239 -6.78 -7.40 8.88
CA ARG A 239 -5.60 -6.69 9.40
C ARG A 239 -4.88 -7.44 10.52
N GLY A 240 -5.46 -8.50 11.06
CA GLY A 240 -4.80 -9.36 12.04
C GLY A 240 -4.58 -8.72 13.43
N PHE A 241 -5.23 -7.58 13.73
CA PHE A 241 -5.06 -6.93 15.03
C PHE A 241 -5.54 -7.80 16.20
N ASP A 242 -6.52 -8.68 16.00
CA ASP A 242 -6.95 -9.65 16.99
C ASP A 242 -5.85 -10.67 17.32
N ILE A 243 -5.10 -11.12 16.32
CA ILE A 243 -3.95 -12.02 16.49
C ILE A 243 -2.82 -11.29 17.22
N LEU A 244 -2.58 -10.04 16.84
CA LEU A 244 -1.58 -9.19 17.51
C LEU A 244 -1.92 -8.99 19.00
N ILE A 245 -3.17 -8.67 19.34
CA ILE A 245 -3.61 -8.48 20.75
C ILE A 245 -3.45 -9.78 21.55
N GLU A 246 -3.79 -10.93 20.96
CA GLU A 246 -3.59 -12.23 21.61
C GLU A 246 -2.11 -12.53 21.86
N ALA A 247 -1.24 -12.30 20.85
CA ALA A 247 0.21 -12.46 21.00
C ALA A 247 0.79 -11.49 22.03
N PHE A 248 0.27 -10.26 22.09
CA PHE A 248 0.69 -9.24 23.04
C PHE A 248 0.29 -9.61 24.46
N ASN A 249 -0.93 -10.17 24.67
CA ASN A 249 -1.35 -10.72 25.95
C ASN A 249 -0.43 -11.85 26.44
N GLU A 250 0.00 -12.73 25.56
CA GLU A 250 0.96 -13.78 25.92
C GLU A 250 2.33 -13.21 26.26
N ALA A 251 2.80 -12.19 25.52
CA ALA A 251 4.08 -11.52 25.78
C ALA A 251 4.09 -10.76 27.11
N LEU A 252 2.96 -10.12 27.49
CA LEU A 252 2.82 -9.39 28.76
C LEU A 252 2.98 -10.28 30.00
N ARG A 253 2.71 -11.57 29.90
CA ARG A 253 2.92 -12.53 31.00
C ARG A 253 4.41 -12.74 31.31
N GLU A 254 5.27 -12.53 30.33
CA GLU A 254 6.73 -12.67 30.45
C GLU A 254 7.43 -11.32 30.64
N ASN A 255 6.89 -10.25 30.04
CA ASN A 255 7.46 -8.91 30.17
C ASN A 255 6.33 -7.86 30.29
N GLY A 256 6.11 -7.38 31.50
CA GLY A 256 5.12 -6.35 31.82
C GLY A 256 5.48 -4.94 31.34
N ASN A 257 6.71 -4.72 30.85
CA ASN A 257 7.21 -3.41 30.44
C ASN A 257 7.03 -3.12 28.94
N ILE A 258 5.93 -3.57 28.37
CA ILE A 258 5.55 -3.32 26.97
C ILE A 258 4.17 -2.70 26.90
N VAL A 259 3.91 -1.84 25.91
CA VAL A 259 2.61 -1.25 25.60
C VAL A 259 2.35 -1.27 24.11
N LEU A 260 1.09 -1.41 23.70
CA LEU A 260 0.65 -1.45 22.31
C LEU A 260 -0.36 -0.34 22.03
N GLU A 261 -0.08 0.47 21.03
CA GLU A 261 -1.01 1.46 20.51
C GLU A 261 -1.42 1.10 19.08
N ILE A 262 -2.74 0.96 18.82
CA ILE A 262 -3.29 0.65 17.49
C ILE A 262 -4.01 1.90 16.97
N LEU A 263 -3.48 2.47 15.88
CA LEU A 263 -3.99 3.67 15.24
C LEU A 263 -4.95 3.30 14.10
N GLY A 264 -6.20 3.69 14.18
CA GLY A 264 -7.18 3.47 13.13
C GLY A 264 -8.61 3.29 13.59
N GLU A 265 -9.51 3.28 12.62
CA GLU A 265 -10.93 3.03 12.80
C GLU A 265 -11.43 1.96 11.82
N GLY A 266 -12.52 1.28 12.14
CA GLY A 266 -13.12 0.31 11.24
C GLY A 266 -14.17 -0.59 11.87
N ASN A 267 -14.73 -1.47 11.05
CA ASN A 267 -15.88 -2.32 11.43
C ASN A 267 -15.55 -3.33 12.55
N ASP A 268 -14.28 -3.60 12.79
CA ASP A 268 -13.82 -4.60 13.74
C ASP A 268 -13.55 -4.03 15.16
N ARG A 269 -13.65 -2.69 15.33
CA ARG A 269 -13.33 -2.02 16.58
C ARG A 269 -14.00 -2.67 17.80
N LYS A 270 -15.31 -2.84 17.74
CA LYS A 270 -16.08 -3.44 18.87
C LYS A 270 -15.61 -4.85 19.24
N ARG A 271 -15.15 -5.63 18.24
CA ARG A 271 -14.63 -6.98 18.51
C ARG A 271 -13.26 -6.91 19.19
N LEU A 272 -12.39 -6.00 18.74
CA LEU A 272 -11.08 -5.78 19.35
C LEU A 272 -11.21 -5.27 20.79
N GLU A 273 -12.10 -4.32 21.06
CA GLU A 273 -12.41 -3.83 22.41
C GLU A 273 -12.86 -4.96 23.34
N LYS A 274 -13.70 -5.89 22.85
CA LYS A 274 -14.11 -7.07 23.62
C LYS A 274 -12.94 -8.01 23.94
N ILE A 275 -11.98 -8.18 23.03
CA ILE A 275 -10.78 -8.99 23.24
C ILE A 275 -9.90 -8.34 24.30
N ILE A 276 -9.66 -7.03 24.20
CA ILE A 276 -8.89 -6.26 25.18
C ILE A 276 -9.51 -6.36 26.58
N ALA A 277 -10.82 -6.15 26.68
CA ALA A 277 -11.54 -6.26 27.95
C ALA A 277 -11.51 -7.70 28.54
N LYS A 278 -11.72 -8.71 27.69
CA LYS A 278 -11.67 -10.13 28.10
C LYS A 278 -10.35 -10.52 28.76
N HIS A 279 -9.24 -9.95 28.26
CA HIS A 279 -7.90 -10.23 28.77
C HIS A 279 -7.42 -9.21 29.82
N GLY A 280 -8.22 -8.21 30.20
CA GLY A 280 -7.83 -7.17 31.15
C GLY A 280 -6.70 -6.27 30.68
N LEU A 281 -6.58 -5.99 29.38
CA LEU A 281 -5.45 -5.30 28.77
C LEU A 281 -5.63 -3.77 28.64
N GLY A 282 -6.63 -3.17 29.26
CA GLY A 282 -6.98 -1.75 29.07
C GLY A 282 -5.83 -0.77 29.31
N ASP A 283 -4.96 -1.06 30.26
CA ASP A 283 -3.80 -0.22 30.59
C ASP A 283 -2.57 -0.48 29.70
N LYS A 284 -2.58 -1.54 28.89
CA LYS A 284 -1.44 -2.00 28.07
C LYS A 284 -1.70 -1.93 26.59
N VAL A 285 -2.96 -1.98 26.15
CA VAL A 285 -3.36 -1.98 24.74
C VAL A 285 -4.43 -0.93 24.50
N SER A 286 -4.16 0.04 23.64
CA SER A 286 -5.08 1.12 23.30
C SER A 286 -5.48 1.13 21.83
N LEU A 287 -6.75 1.48 21.55
CA LEU A 287 -7.28 1.74 20.20
C LEU A 287 -7.52 3.25 20.06
N THR A 288 -6.53 3.97 19.54
CA THR A 288 -6.52 5.45 19.51
C THR A 288 -7.58 6.04 18.59
N GLY A 289 -8.06 5.25 17.60
CA GLY A 289 -8.99 5.76 16.59
C GLY A 289 -8.26 6.32 15.36
N LYS A 290 -9.03 6.94 14.46
CA LYS A 290 -8.50 7.57 13.26
C LYS A 290 -7.75 8.86 13.63
N VAL A 291 -6.50 8.97 13.23
CA VAL A 291 -5.65 10.15 13.46
C VAL A 291 -5.32 10.86 12.15
N GLY A 292 -4.99 12.16 12.23
CA GLY A 292 -4.42 12.91 11.11
C GLY A 292 -2.95 12.54 10.85
N ARG A 293 -2.38 13.01 9.71
CA ARG A 293 -1.01 12.67 9.30
C ARG A 293 0.02 13.11 10.34
N GLU A 294 -0.07 14.33 10.81
CA GLU A 294 0.85 14.90 11.82
C GLU A 294 0.89 14.05 13.11
N VAL A 295 -0.29 13.69 13.65
CA VAL A 295 -0.40 12.83 14.84
C VAL A 295 0.15 11.42 14.55
N TYR A 296 -0.14 10.88 13.36
CA TYR A 296 0.40 9.59 12.93
C TYR A 296 1.93 9.61 12.90
N GLU A 297 2.55 10.63 12.30
CA GLU A 297 4.00 10.77 12.22
C GLU A 297 4.62 10.88 13.60
N LYS A 298 4.06 11.72 14.48
CA LYS A 298 4.49 11.81 15.89
C LYS A 298 4.41 10.46 16.62
N LYS A 299 3.34 9.68 16.40
CA LYS A 299 3.22 8.33 16.99
C LYS A 299 4.26 7.35 16.43
N MET A 300 4.60 7.45 15.15
CA MET A 300 5.67 6.67 14.54
C MET A 300 7.04 7.07 15.10
N GLU A 301 7.30 8.35 15.32
CA GLU A 301 8.53 8.84 15.98
C GLU A 301 8.66 8.33 17.42
N GLU A 302 7.57 8.37 18.19
CA GLU A 302 7.52 7.90 19.58
C GLU A 302 7.64 6.37 19.72
N ALA A 303 7.31 5.62 18.67
CA ALA A 303 7.36 4.16 18.66
C ALA A 303 8.78 3.63 18.84
N ASP A 304 8.91 2.52 19.54
CA ASP A 304 10.16 1.75 19.59
C ASP A 304 10.14 0.60 18.57
N VAL A 305 8.96 0.07 18.27
CA VAL A 305 8.72 -1.03 17.30
C VAL A 305 7.41 -0.79 16.56
N VAL A 306 7.38 -1.07 15.27
CA VAL A 306 6.16 -1.06 14.46
C VAL A 306 5.73 -2.49 14.15
N VAL A 307 4.42 -2.76 14.23
CA VAL A 307 3.87 -4.08 13.89
C VAL A 307 2.85 -3.96 12.76
N ASN A 308 3.03 -4.74 11.71
CA ASN A 308 2.11 -4.84 10.58
C ASN A 308 1.56 -6.28 10.44
N PRO A 309 0.51 -6.65 11.20
CA PRO A 309 0.04 -8.04 11.32
C PRO A 309 -0.94 -8.44 10.21
N ASN A 310 -0.88 -7.83 9.04
CA ASN A 310 -1.83 -8.06 7.97
C ASN A 310 -1.79 -9.51 7.44
N LEU A 311 -2.96 -10.13 7.31
CA LEU A 311 -3.13 -11.50 6.80
C LEU A 311 -3.27 -11.58 5.28
N LYS A 312 -3.25 -10.48 4.58
CA LYS A 312 -3.15 -10.35 3.13
C LYS A 312 -2.53 -9.02 2.77
N GLU A 313 -2.08 -8.86 1.53
CA GLU A 313 -1.46 -7.62 1.09
C GLU A 313 -2.34 -6.40 1.35
N GLY A 314 -1.76 -5.45 2.04
CA GLY A 314 -2.39 -4.19 2.42
C GLY A 314 -1.63 -3.52 3.55
N GLY A 315 -1.85 -2.21 3.75
CA GLY A 315 -1.11 -1.43 4.76
C GLY A 315 0.39 -1.37 4.48
N VAL A 316 0.77 -1.50 3.24
CA VAL A 316 2.17 -1.50 2.78
C VAL A 316 2.89 -0.22 3.20
N THR A 317 2.21 0.93 3.14
CA THR A 317 2.76 2.22 3.58
C THR A 317 3.27 2.18 5.02
N VAL A 318 2.52 1.57 5.95
CA VAL A 318 2.95 1.46 7.36
C VAL A 318 4.27 0.71 7.51
N ALA A 319 4.50 -0.33 6.69
CA ALA A 319 5.76 -1.07 6.71
C ALA A 319 6.92 -0.23 6.15
N PHE A 320 6.71 0.50 5.07
CA PHE A 320 7.72 1.42 4.52
C PHE A 320 7.94 2.64 5.40
N ASP A 321 6.89 3.17 6.03
CA ASP A 321 7.00 4.24 7.04
C ASP A 321 7.85 3.77 8.24
N SER A 322 7.69 2.52 8.70
CA SER A 322 8.55 1.96 9.74
C SER A 322 10.03 2.11 9.39
N ILE A 323 10.41 1.74 8.16
CA ILE A 323 11.78 1.91 7.67
C ILE A 323 12.16 3.39 7.57
N ALA A 324 11.24 4.25 7.07
CA ALA A 324 11.46 5.70 6.95
C ALA A 324 11.73 6.37 8.31
N PHE A 325 11.04 5.94 9.36
CA PHE A 325 11.23 6.41 10.74
C PHE A 325 12.35 5.64 11.51
N GLY A 326 13.06 4.74 10.84
CA GLY A 326 14.12 3.93 11.47
C GLY A 326 13.60 2.99 12.56
N LYS A 327 12.37 2.52 12.47
CA LYS A 327 11.78 1.67 13.52
C LYS A 327 11.85 0.20 13.12
N PRO A 328 12.32 -0.68 14.01
CA PRO A 328 12.20 -2.12 13.84
C PRO A 328 10.76 -2.52 13.49
N LEU A 329 10.62 -3.39 12.48
CA LEU A 329 9.33 -3.85 11.96
C LEU A 329 9.13 -5.33 12.23
N ILE A 330 7.95 -5.68 12.75
CA ILE A 330 7.43 -7.05 12.75
C ILE A 330 6.31 -7.11 11.70
N CYS A 331 6.38 -8.00 10.73
CA CYS A 331 5.32 -8.16 9.74
C CYS A 331 5.10 -9.61 9.35
N ILE A 332 3.92 -9.91 8.80
CA ILE A 332 3.56 -11.23 8.30
C ILE A 332 3.85 -11.26 6.80
N ASP A 333 4.49 -12.34 6.33
CA ASP A 333 4.75 -12.53 4.90
C ASP A 333 3.44 -12.78 4.14
N THR A 334 3.07 -11.80 3.32
CA THR A 334 1.92 -11.86 2.42
C THR A 334 2.32 -12.16 0.97
N GLY A 335 3.62 -12.39 0.72
CA GLY A 335 4.17 -12.68 -0.61
C GLY A 335 4.21 -11.47 -1.56
N GLY A 336 4.09 -10.25 -1.03
CA GLY A 336 4.14 -9.01 -1.78
C GLY A 336 5.33 -8.12 -1.36
N TYR A 337 5.05 -7.06 -0.62
CA TYR A 337 6.04 -6.06 -0.21
C TYR A 337 7.17 -6.62 0.66
N THR A 338 6.94 -7.67 1.40
CA THR A 338 7.94 -8.34 2.26
C THR A 338 9.18 -8.79 1.50
N ARG A 339 9.05 -9.07 0.20
CA ARG A 339 10.17 -9.42 -0.67
C ARG A 339 11.19 -8.30 -0.87
N ASN A 340 10.84 -7.07 -0.53
CA ASN A 340 11.76 -5.92 -0.65
C ASN A 340 12.65 -5.76 0.58
N PHE A 341 12.29 -6.40 1.70
CA PHE A 341 13.02 -6.27 2.96
C PHE A 341 14.00 -7.42 3.18
N SER A 342 15.12 -7.11 3.82
CA SER A 342 16.03 -8.13 4.34
C SER A 342 15.46 -8.72 5.64
N HIS A 343 15.57 -10.04 5.80
CA HIS A 343 15.25 -10.72 7.07
C HIS A 343 16.15 -10.27 8.24
N ASP A 344 17.26 -9.62 7.94
CA ASP A 344 18.17 -9.08 8.97
C ASP A 344 17.68 -7.72 9.51
N SER A 345 16.90 -6.98 8.72
CA SER A 345 16.41 -5.64 9.09
C SER A 345 14.94 -5.64 9.54
N VAL A 346 14.20 -6.73 9.29
CA VAL A 346 12.76 -6.87 9.57
C VAL A 346 12.44 -8.26 10.09
N CYS A 347 11.64 -8.37 11.13
CA CYS A 347 11.06 -9.64 11.57
C CYS A 347 9.91 -10.04 10.63
N ILE A 348 10.19 -10.86 9.62
CA ILE A 348 9.22 -11.36 8.65
C ILE A 348 8.73 -12.73 9.10
N LEU A 349 7.44 -12.83 9.47
CA LEU A 349 6.83 -14.05 9.99
C LEU A 349 6.09 -14.80 8.89
N SER A 350 6.36 -16.09 8.77
CA SER A 350 5.68 -16.94 7.80
C SER A 350 4.19 -17.10 8.13
N MET A 351 3.35 -17.08 7.09
CA MET A 351 1.92 -17.32 7.22
C MET A 351 1.66 -18.80 7.54
N GLN A 352 1.35 -19.08 8.79
CA GLN A 352 1.10 -20.43 9.33
C GLN A 352 -0.29 -20.51 9.97
N SER A 353 -0.53 -21.52 10.80
CA SER A 353 -1.75 -21.59 11.59
C SER A 353 -1.84 -20.40 12.57
N SER A 354 -3.06 -20.03 12.93
CA SER A 354 -3.31 -18.92 13.86
C SER A 354 -2.56 -19.09 15.18
N LYS A 355 -2.49 -20.31 15.73
CA LYS A 355 -1.78 -20.60 16.98
C LYS A 355 -0.26 -20.43 16.84
N LEU A 356 0.32 -20.94 15.76
CA LEU A 356 1.75 -20.80 15.49
C LEU A 356 2.12 -19.34 15.25
N LEU A 357 1.30 -18.61 14.49
CA LEU A 357 1.53 -17.20 14.21
C LEU A 357 1.47 -16.33 15.48
N ILE A 358 0.55 -16.60 16.41
CA ILE A 358 0.52 -15.95 17.72
C ILE A 358 1.82 -16.19 18.48
N GLY A 359 2.31 -17.43 18.48
CA GLY A 359 3.58 -17.79 19.13
C GLY A 359 4.80 -17.08 18.52
N GLU A 360 4.87 -16.99 17.19
CA GLU A 360 5.97 -16.30 16.49
C GLU A 360 5.90 -14.77 16.70
N LEU A 361 4.69 -14.18 16.68
CA LEU A 361 4.49 -12.77 17.04
C LEU A 361 4.95 -12.49 18.47
N LYS A 362 4.56 -13.33 19.44
CA LYS A 362 5.01 -13.24 20.84
C LYS A 362 6.53 -13.24 20.93
N LYS A 363 7.19 -14.20 20.29
CA LYS A 363 8.67 -14.29 20.30
C LYS A 363 9.31 -13.01 19.73
N SER A 364 8.80 -12.51 18.62
CA SER A 364 9.31 -11.28 17.99
C SER A 364 9.06 -10.04 18.86
N ILE A 365 7.90 -9.97 19.54
CA ILE A 365 7.60 -8.92 20.50
C ILE A 365 8.61 -8.97 21.66
N LEU A 366 8.85 -10.12 22.27
CA LEU A 366 9.81 -10.26 23.36
C LEU A 366 11.26 -10.00 22.93
N PHE A 367 11.64 -10.46 21.73
CA PHE A 367 12.96 -10.20 21.15
C PHE A 367 13.21 -8.69 20.98
N LEU A 368 12.23 -7.94 20.46
CA LEU A 368 12.34 -6.50 20.27
C LEU A 368 11.97 -5.68 21.52
N ALA A 369 11.56 -6.29 22.61
CA ALA A 369 11.47 -5.64 23.91
C ALA A 369 12.87 -5.34 24.47
N ASP A 370 13.88 -6.10 24.06
CA ASP A 370 15.27 -5.83 24.38
C ASP A 370 15.85 -4.67 23.56
N SER A 371 16.48 -3.71 24.22
CA SER A 371 17.02 -2.50 23.59
C SER A 371 18.21 -2.77 22.68
N ASP A 372 19.01 -3.78 22.97
CA ASP A 372 20.22 -4.06 22.21
C ASP A 372 19.87 -4.76 20.89
N ASN A 373 18.87 -5.65 20.91
CA ASN A 373 18.30 -6.23 19.69
C ASN A 373 17.70 -5.15 18.76
N ARG A 374 16.97 -4.16 19.33
CA ARG A 374 16.46 -3.02 18.55
C ARG A 374 17.58 -2.20 17.91
N LYS A 375 18.67 -1.94 18.64
CA LYS A 375 19.83 -1.19 18.11
C LYS A 375 20.50 -1.91 16.96
N GLU A 376 20.69 -3.22 17.06
CA GLU A 376 21.30 -4.00 15.99
C GLU A 376 20.43 -4.01 14.73
N MET A 377 19.13 -4.22 14.90
CA MET A 377 18.19 -4.17 13.77
C MET A 377 18.13 -2.77 13.14
N TRP A 378 18.17 -1.73 13.95
CA TRP A 378 18.12 -0.36 13.50
C TRP A 378 19.32 0.03 12.59
N LYS A 379 20.53 -0.39 12.91
CA LYS A 379 21.73 -0.20 12.05
C LYS A 379 21.52 -0.77 10.65
N LYS A 380 20.77 -1.88 10.54
CA LYS A 380 20.46 -2.54 9.27
C LYS A 380 19.35 -1.80 8.52
N ILE A 381 18.34 -1.27 9.23
CA ILE A 381 17.24 -0.46 8.65
C ILE A 381 17.77 0.78 7.93
N LEU A 382 18.78 1.45 8.46
CA LEU A 382 19.37 2.63 7.80
C LEU A 382 19.92 2.32 6.39
N LYS A 383 20.49 1.12 6.21
CA LYS A 383 20.95 0.66 4.89
C LYS A 383 19.78 0.36 3.94
N GLU A 384 18.66 -0.14 4.49
CA GLU A 384 17.45 -0.40 3.71
C GLU A 384 16.79 0.90 3.22
N GLN A 385 16.86 2.01 3.97
CA GLN A 385 16.28 3.30 3.54
C GLN A 385 16.81 3.76 2.19
N GLU A 386 18.14 3.65 1.97
CA GLU A 386 18.76 4.04 0.70
C GLU A 386 18.25 3.16 -0.45
N LYS A 387 18.32 1.85 -0.25
CA LYS A 387 17.93 0.84 -1.24
C LYS A 387 16.45 0.93 -1.63
N LEU A 388 15.58 1.23 -0.66
CA LEU A 388 14.13 1.26 -0.84
C LEU A 388 13.57 2.65 -1.09
N SER A 389 14.42 3.67 -1.28
CA SER A 389 14.02 5.06 -1.47
C SER A 389 13.18 5.28 -2.73
N TRP A 390 12.38 6.35 -2.73
CA TRP A 390 11.65 6.78 -3.92
C TRP A 390 12.57 7.09 -5.09
N GLU A 391 13.75 7.67 -4.83
CA GLU A 391 14.73 7.96 -5.87
C GLU A 391 15.23 6.67 -6.55
N GLN A 392 15.58 5.64 -5.76
CA GLN A 392 15.99 4.35 -6.31
C GLN A 392 14.85 3.69 -7.10
N LYS A 393 13.63 3.73 -6.57
CA LYS A 393 12.44 3.25 -7.27
C LYS A 393 12.21 4.00 -8.60
N GLY A 394 12.40 5.32 -8.63
CA GLY A 394 12.31 6.12 -9.86
C GLY A 394 13.30 5.64 -10.92
N ARG A 395 14.54 5.35 -10.54
CA ARG A 395 15.56 4.77 -11.44
C ARG A 395 15.14 3.38 -11.97
N GLU A 396 14.58 2.54 -11.11
CA GLU A 396 14.09 1.21 -11.52
C GLU A 396 12.93 1.32 -12.51
N ILE A 397 11.95 2.21 -12.22
CA ILE A 397 10.82 2.48 -13.12
C ILE A 397 11.32 2.96 -14.47
N PHE A 398 12.26 3.91 -14.50
CA PHE A 398 12.87 4.40 -15.73
C PHE A 398 13.51 3.26 -16.52
N ASN A 399 14.41 2.48 -15.91
CA ASN A 399 15.11 1.38 -16.56
C ASN A 399 14.17 0.30 -17.14
N ILE A 400 12.99 0.09 -16.53
CA ILE A 400 12.00 -0.88 -17.01
C ILE A 400 11.22 -0.27 -18.20
N ILE A 401 10.79 0.98 -18.11
CA ILE A 401 9.97 1.62 -19.13
C ILE A 401 10.81 1.99 -20.36
N ASP A 402 12.04 2.46 -20.18
CA ASP A 402 12.97 2.84 -21.26
C ASP A 402 13.26 1.68 -22.21
N LYS A 403 13.32 0.45 -21.68
CA LYS A 403 13.47 -0.77 -22.52
C LYS A 403 12.26 -1.06 -23.41
N LEU A 404 11.10 -0.47 -23.12
CA LEU A 404 9.88 -0.60 -23.93
C LEU A 404 9.82 0.50 -25.00
N LEU A 405 10.37 1.66 -24.71
CA LEU A 405 10.29 2.86 -25.57
C LEU A 405 11.27 2.81 -26.72
#